data_2c58653992919ed6f2254cec843196d6
#
_entry.id   2c58653992919ed6f2254cec843196d6
#
_cell.length_a   1.000
_cell.length_b   1.000
_cell.length_c   1.000
_cell.angle_alpha   90.00
_cell.angle_beta   90.00
_cell.angle_gamma   90.00
#
_symmetry.space_group_name_H-M   'P 1'
#
loop_
_entity.id
_entity.type
_entity.pdbx_description
1 polymer ?
#
loop_
_entity_poly.entity_id
_entity_poly.type
_entity_poly.pdbx_seq_one_letter_code
_entity_poly.pdbx_strand_id
1 'polypeptide(L)'
;MTDTFSFNVNSDDLQKRSDHIKMGIHQAPARSLLYATGQVSNPEDMKKPFIAICNSYVEIIPGHVHLRELADVAKQAIRDAGGIPFEFNTIGVDDGIAMGHLGMRYSLPSRELIADSAETVITAHWFDAVSYTHLTLPTN
;
A
#
# COMPACT_ATOMS: atom_id res chain seq x y z
N MET A 1 38.88 -19.61 14.75
CA MET A 1 38.57 -18.81 13.57
C MET A 1 37.03 -18.79 13.42
N THR A 2 36.41 -17.78 13.94
CA THR A 2 34.97 -17.57 13.84
C THR A 2 34.76 -16.65 12.66
N ASP A 3 34.41 -17.23 11.49
CA ASP A 3 33.96 -16.46 10.35
C ASP A 3 32.63 -15.80 10.73
N THR A 4 32.72 -14.54 11.09
CA THR A 4 31.55 -13.67 11.22
C THR A 4 31.08 -13.38 9.81
N PHE A 5 30.10 -14.16 9.34
CA PHE A 5 29.35 -13.84 8.12
C PHE A 5 28.63 -12.50 8.35
N SER A 6 29.22 -11.42 7.91
CA SER A 6 28.53 -10.12 7.89
C SER A 6 27.63 -10.08 6.67
N PHE A 7 26.33 -10.27 6.86
CA PHE A 7 25.30 -10.11 5.84
C PHE A 7 24.86 -8.64 5.70
N ASN A 8 25.81 -7.72 5.65
CA ASN A 8 25.49 -6.32 5.41
C ASN A 8 25.24 -6.12 3.91
N VAL A 9 23.97 -5.93 3.54
CA VAL A 9 23.62 -5.33 2.25
C VAL A 9 23.99 -3.85 2.38
N ASN A 10 24.90 -3.36 1.55
CA ASN A 10 25.19 -1.94 1.52
C ASN A 10 23.97 -1.19 0.99
N SER A 11 23.70 -0.01 1.53
CA SER A 11 22.62 0.87 1.04
C SER A 11 22.71 1.13 -0.47
N ASP A 12 23.91 1.12 -1.01
CA ASP A 12 24.21 1.37 -2.42
C ASP A 12 23.80 0.20 -3.33
N ASP A 13 23.58 -1.00 -2.77
CA ASP A 13 23.08 -2.17 -3.51
C ASP A 13 21.55 -2.16 -3.67
N LEU A 14 20.84 -1.29 -2.94
CA LEU A 14 19.39 -1.18 -2.97
C LEU A 14 18.96 -0.22 -4.07
N GLN A 15 18.37 -0.76 -5.13
CA GLN A 15 17.87 0.03 -6.27
C GLN A 15 16.44 0.54 -6.07
N LYS A 16 15.64 -0.14 -5.24
CA LYS A 16 14.24 0.16 -4.94
C LYS A 16 14.05 0.28 -3.43
N ARG A 17 13.07 1.06 -3.02
CA ARG A 17 12.70 1.16 -1.61
C ARG A 17 12.33 -0.21 -1.03
N SER A 18 11.56 -0.99 -1.77
CA SER A 18 11.13 -2.33 -1.36
C SER A 18 12.28 -3.34 -1.21
N ASP A 19 13.47 -3.06 -1.70
CA ASP A 19 14.63 -3.92 -1.50
C ASP A 19 15.02 -4.03 -0.01
N HIS A 20 14.66 -3.03 0.82
CA HIS A 20 14.83 -3.08 2.27
C HIS A 20 14.09 -4.27 2.95
N ILE A 21 13.02 -4.75 2.36
CA ILE A 21 12.24 -5.90 2.88
C ILE A 21 12.44 -7.18 2.07
N LYS A 22 13.16 -7.11 0.94
CA LYS A 22 13.36 -8.23 0.01
C LYS A 22 14.75 -8.82 0.08
N MET A 23 15.79 -7.99 0.30
CA MET A 23 17.18 -8.38 0.14
C MET A 23 17.85 -8.73 1.46
N GLY A 24 18.89 -9.58 1.36
CA GLY A 24 19.68 -10.02 2.50
C GLY A 24 19.06 -11.16 3.31
N ILE A 25 19.90 -11.84 4.10
CA ILE A 25 19.47 -13.00 4.89
C ILE A 25 18.53 -12.59 6.04
N HIS A 26 18.73 -11.39 6.60
CA HIS A 26 17.91 -10.87 7.69
C HIS A 26 16.45 -10.64 7.28
N GLN A 27 16.20 -10.50 5.98
CA GLN A 27 14.85 -10.34 5.43
C GLN A 27 14.19 -11.68 5.02
N ALA A 28 14.79 -12.82 5.35
CA ALA A 28 14.19 -14.12 5.07
C ALA A 28 12.79 -14.29 5.72
N PRO A 29 12.56 -13.85 6.98
CA PRO A 29 11.22 -13.87 7.56
C PRO A 29 10.21 -12.99 6.79
N ALA A 30 10.61 -11.77 6.40
CA ALA A 30 9.75 -10.88 5.61
C ALA A 30 9.38 -11.50 4.27
N ARG A 31 10.37 -12.09 3.56
CA ARG A 31 10.10 -12.79 2.28
C ARG A 31 9.12 -13.95 2.45
N SER A 32 9.25 -14.74 3.52
CA SER A 32 8.33 -15.84 3.76
C SER A 32 6.88 -15.36 3.96
N LEU A 33 6.69 -14.25 4.66
CA LEU A 33 5.39 -13.60 4.82
C LEU A 33 4.86 -13.06 3.49
N LEU A 34 5.71 -12.45 2.66
CA LEU A 34 5.33 -11.96 1.34
C LEU A 34 4.85 -13.10 0.43
N TYR A 35 5.53 -14.25 0.43
CA TYR A 35 5.04 -15.45 -0.27
C TYR A 35 3.70 -15.94 0.27
N ALA A 36 3.50 -15.90 1.58
CA ALA A 36 2.26 -16.33 2.21
C ALA A 36 1.03 -15.49 1.81
N THR A 37 1.24 -14.25 1.34
CA THR A 37 0.15 -13.41 0.81
C THR A 37 -0.40 -13.88 -0.52
N GLY A 38 0.36 -14.71 -1.25
CA GLY A 38 0.03 -15.13 -2.62
C GLY A 38 0.23 -14.07 -3.69
N GLN A 39 0.66 -12.84 -3.33
CA GLN A 39 0.96 -11.79 -4.31
C GLN A 39 2.32 -12.00 -4.97
N VAL A 40 3.23 -12.65 -4.27
CA VAL A 40 4.56 -13.05 -4.73
C VAL A 40 4.57 -14.56 -4.87
N SER A 41 4.89 -15.08 -6.05
CA SER A 41 4.80 -16.52 -6.35
C SER A 41 6.15 -17.17 -6.63
N ASN A 42 7.14 -16.37 -7.02
CA ASN A 42 8.45 -16.88 -7.43
C ASN A 42 9.57 -15.85 -7.12
N PRO A 43 10.84 -16.27 -7.14
CA PRO A 43 11.98 -15.37 -6.85
C PRO A 43 12.10 -14.18 -7.79
N GLU A 44 11.63 -14.27 -9.04
CA GLU A 44 11.68 -13.16 -10.01
C GLU A 44 10.72 -12.03 -9.59
N ASP A 45 9.62 -12.36 -8.94
CA ASP A 45 8.69 -11.36 -8.42
C ASP A 45 9.34 -10.45 -7.37
N MET A 46 10.32 -10.97 -6.61
CA MET A 46 11.08 -10.18 -5.65
C MET A 46 11.94 -9.09 -6.30
N LYS A 47 12.26 -9.22 -7.59
CA LYS A 47 13.02 -8.21 -8.33
C LYS A 47 12.15 -7.07 -8.85
N LYS A 48 10.82 -7.24 -8.85
CA LYS A 48 9.86 -6.26 -9.36
C LYS A 48 9.57 -5.17 -8.33
N PRO A 49 9.18 -3.97 -8.76
CA PRO A 49 8.73 -2.93 -7.83
C PRO A 49 7.42 -3.34 -7.13
N PHE A 50 7.31 -2.99 -5.85
CA PHE A 50 6.10 -3.18 -5.05
C PHE A 50 5.29 -1.90 -5.05
N ILE A 51 4.09 -1.97 -5.60
CA ILE A 51 3.21 -0.83 -5.78
C ILE A 51 2.01 -0.97 -4.84
N ALA A 52 1.87 -0.02 -3.94
CA ALA A 52 0.70 0.05 -3.07
C ALA A 52 -0.51 0.58 -3.84
N ILE A 53 -1.68 0.02 -3.58
CA ILE A 53 -2.96 0.58 -3.98
C ILE A 53 -3.69 0.95 -2.70
N CYS A 54 -3.78 2.24 -2.44
CA CYS A 54 -4.53 2.78 -1.32
C CYS A 54 -5.98 2.95 -1.76
N ASN A 55 -6.83 2.01 -1.38
CA ASN A 55 -8.24 2.01 -1.73
C ASN A 55 -9.08 2.66 -0.61
N SER A 56 -10.12 3.38 -0.97
CA SER A 56 -11.09 3.95 -0.04
C SER A 56 -12.50 3.38 -0.23
N TYR A 57 -12.59 2.11 -0.61
CA TYR A 57 -13.85 1.40 -0.73
C TYR A 57 -14.61 1.39 0.60
N VAL A 58 -15.85 1.86 0.57
CA VAL A 58 -16.80 1.84 1.70
C VAL A 58 -18.21 1.67 1.13
N GLU A 59 -18.95 0.69 1.63
CA GLU A 59 -20.28 0.35 1.11
C GLU A 59 -21.33 1.42 1.37
N ILE A 60 -21.21 2.17 2.47
CA ILE A 60 -22.15 3.23 2.83
C ILE A 60 -22.05 4.48 1.95
N ILE A 61 -20.98 4.62 1.18
CA ILE A 61 -20.73 5.81 0.35
C ILE A 61 -21.01 5.48 -1.11
N PRO A 62 -22.07 6.04 -1.72
CA PRO A 62 -22.42 5.74 -3.11
C PRO A 62 -21.27 5.98 -4.11
N GLY A 63 -20.47 7.01 -3.89
CA GLY A 63 -19.31 7.32 -4.71
C GLY A 63 -18.11 6.36 -4.53
N HIS A 64 -18.16 5.47 -3.54
CA HIS A 64 -17.06 4.55 -3.20
C HIS A 64 -17.38 3.08 -3.43
N VAL A 65 -18.62 2.69 -3.66
CA VAL A 65 -19.03 1.29 -3.80
C VAL A 65 -18.36 0.57 -4.97
N HIS A 66 -18.01 1.30 -6.03
CA HIS A 66 -17.36 0.76 -7.22
C HIS A 66 -15.82 0.69 -7.11
N LEU A 67 -15.23 1.26 -6.05
CA LEU A 67 -13.77 1.36 -5.93
C LEU A 67 -13.08 0.01 -5.77
N ARG A 68 -13.78 -1.03 -5.35
CA ARG A 68 -13.26 -2.41 -5.34
C ARG A 68 -12.95 -2.88 -6.75
N GLU A 69 -13.89 -2.70 -7.69
CA GLU A 69 -13.70 -3.07 -9.08
C GLU A 69 -12.58 -2.24 -9.74
N LEU A 70 -12.53 -0.95 -9.42
CA LEU A 70 -11.48 -0.07 -9.92
C LEU A 70 -10.09 -0.49 -9.40
N ALA A 71 -10.00 -0.93 -8.14
CA ALA A 71 -8.75 -1.46 -7.60
C ALA A 71 -8.29 -2.72 -8.33
N ASP A 72 -9.21 -3.61 -8.72
CA ASP A 72 -8.88 -4.81 -9.48
C ASP A 72 -8.35 -4.46 -10.88
N VAL A 73 -8.92 -3.47 -11.54
CA VAL A 73 -8.39 -2.94 -12.81
C VAL A 73 -6.98 -2.36 -12.62
N ALA A 74 -6.77 -1.57 -11.56
CA ALA A 74 -5.46 -1.01 -11.25
C ALA A 74 -4.41 -2.10 -10.95
N LYS A 75 -4.79 -3.14 -10.19
CA LYS A 75 -3.91 -4.30 -9.93
C LYS A 75 -3.48 -4.97 -11.23
N GLN A 76 -4.42 -5.18 -12.14
CA GLN A 76 -4.09 -5.80 -13.42
C GLN A 76 -3.13 -4.92 -14.23
N ALA A 77 -3.40 -3.64 -14.34
CA ALA A 77 -2.53 -2.70 -15.05
C ALA A 77 -1.09 -2.66 -14.46
N ILE A 78 -0.97 -2.72 -13.13
CA ILE A 78 0.34 -2.78 -12.46
C ILE A 78 1.08 -4.08 -12.81
N ARG A 79 0.38 -5.22 -12.83
CA ARG A 79 0.98 -6.51 -13.22
C ARG A 79 1.43 -6.50 -14.67
N ASP A 80 0.62 -5.96 -15.56
CA ASP A 80 0.94 -5.84 -16.98
C ASP A 80 2.15 -4.93 -17.24
N ALA A 81 2.33 -3.91 -16.37
CA ALA A 81 3.50 -3.04 -16.37
C ALA A 81 4.74 -3.65 -15.68
N GLY A 82 4.65 -4.88 -15.16
CA GLY A 82 5.76 -5.58 -14.52
C GLY A 82 5.98 -5.28 -13.04
N GLY A 83 5.00 -4.66 -12.36
CA GLY A 83 5.01 -4.45 -10.91
C GLY A 83 4.23 -5.52 -10.14
N ILE A 84 4.38 -5.51 -8.82
CA ILE A 84 3.58 -6.33 -7.90
C ILE A 84 2.65 -5.40 -7.12
N PRO A 85 1.33 -5.49 -7.32
CA PRO A 85 0.36 -4.68 -6.61
C PRO A 85 0.05 -5.25 -5.22
N PHE A 86 -0.05 -4.37 -4.23
CA PHE A 86 -0.56 -4.68 -2.90
C PHE A 86 -1.65 -3.67 -2.54
N GLU A 87 -2.86 -4.15 -2.35
CA GLU A 87 -3.97 -3.30 -1.95
C GLU A 87 -4.10 -3.25 -0.42
N PHE A 88 -4.36 -2.07 0.10
CA PHE A 88 -4.87 -1.86 1.45
C PHE A 88 -5.99 -0.83 1.41
N ASN A 89 -6.88 -0.86 2.42
CA ASN A 89 -8.05 0.00 2.44
C ASN A 89 -7.98 1.00 3.59
N THR A 90 -8.37 2.23 3.30
CA THR A 90 -8.58 3.27 4.31
C THR A 90 -10.04 3.33 4.73
N ILE A 91 -10.33 4.13 5.75
CA ILE A 91 -11.69 4.51 6.11
C ILE A 91 -12.23 5.53 5.09
N GLY A 92 -13.53 5.78 5.12
CA GLY A 92 -14.18 6.86 4.39
C GLY A 92 -15.34 7.44 5.19
N VAL A 93 -15.53 8.75 5.14
CA VAL A 93 -16.66 9.47 5.73
C VAL A 93 -17.29 10.33 4.64
N ASP A 94 -18.59 10.15 4.41
CA ASP A 94 -19.33 10.92 3.43
C ASP A 94 -19.97 12.14 4.10
N ASP A 95 -19.62 13.31 3.61
CA ASP A 95 -20.16 14.59 4.08
C ASP A 95 -21.68 14.67 3.81
N GLY A 96 -22.16 14.10 2.72
CA GLY A 96 -23.58 14.08 2.37
C GLY A 96 -24.43 13.28 3.36
N ILE A 97 -23.91 12.15 3.83
CA ILE A 97 -24.57 11.33 4.84
C ILE A 97 -24.41 11.93 6.25
N ALA A 98 -23.26 12.54 6.53
CA ALA A 98 -22.96 13.16 7.81
C ALA A 98 -23.60 14.53 8.01
N MET A 99 -24.13 15.13 6.96
CA MET A 99 -24.71 16.49 6.97
C MET A 99 -25.91 16.61 7.91
N GLY A 100 -25.97 17.73 8.65
CA GLY A 100 -27.11 18.07 9.50
C GLY A 100 -27.11 17.42 10.89
N HIS A 101 -26.08 16.64 11.25
CA HIS A 101 -25.94 16.04 12.58
C HIS A 101 -24.48 15.97 13.04
N LEU A 102 -24.25 15.40 14.24
CA LEU A 102 -22.92 15.36 14.86
C LEU A 102 -21.87 14.61 14.05
N GLY A 103 -22.27 13.73 13.14
CA GLY A 103 -21.38 13.01 12.24
C GLY A 103 -20.47 13.91 11.39
N MET A 104 -20.94 15.12 11.08
CA MET A 104 -20.17 16.10 10.31
C MET A 104 -18.86 16.52 10.99
N ARG A 105 -18.74 16.36 12.31
CA ARG A 105 -17.50 16.63 13.05
C ARG A 105 -16.36 15.70 12.68
N TYR A 106 -16.64 14.55 12.05
CA TYR A 106 -15.66 13.56 11.64
C TYR A 106 -15.20 13.75 10.20
N SER A 107 -15.82 14.62 9.41
CA SER A 107 -15.48 14.86 8.01
C SER A 107 -14.02 15.28 7.84
N LEU A 108 -13.63 16.41 8.41
CA LEU A 108 -12.25 16.90 8.30
C LEU A 108 -11.24 16.04 9.08
N PRO A 109 -11.50 15.63 10.34
CA PRO A 109 -10.58 14.77 11.06
C PRO A 109 -10.31 13.42 10.39
N SER A 110 -11.28 12.86 9.68
CA SER A 110 -11.07 11.61 8.95
C SER A 110 -10.00 11.71 7.86
N ARG A 111 -9.81 12.88 7.27
CA ARG A 111 -8.78 13.12 6.25
C ARG A 111 -7.36 12.96 6.83
N GLU A 112 -7.14 13.49 8.02
CA GLU A 112 -5.85 13.33 8.72
C GLU A 112 -5.59 11.86 9.04
N LEU A 113 -6.60 11.15 9.57
CA LEU A 113 -6.50 9.73 9.84
C LEU A 113 -6.20 8.91 8.59
N ILE A 114 -6.80 9.25 7.44
CA ILE A 114 -6.54 8.61 6.15
C ILE A 114 -5.10 8.88 5.73
N ALA A 115 -4.64 10.13 5.79
CA ALA A 115 -3.29 10.51 5.42
C ALA A 115 -2.25 9.81 6.28
N ASP A 116 -2.40 9.84 7.62
CA ASP A 116 -1.50 9.19 8.57
C ASP A 116 -1.47 7.67 8.39
N SER A 117 -2.63 7.04 8.17
CA SER A 117 -2.70 5.60 7.93
C SER A 117 -2.02 5.19 6.63
N ALA A 118 -2.23 5.96 5.56
CA ALA A 118 -1.61 5.71 4.27
C ALA A 118 -0.09 5.88 4.35
N GLU A 119 0.39 6.97 4.94
CA GLU A 119 1.82 7.20 5.15
C GLU A 119 2.46 6.09 5.98
N THR A 120 1.79 5.68 7.05
CA THR A 120 2.26 4.60 7.92
C THR A 120 2.43 3.29 7.16
N VAL A 121 1.42 2.86 6.41
CA VAL A 121 1.46 1.60 5.66
C VAL A 121 2.54 1.65 4.58
N ILE A 122 2.57 2.74 3.80
CA ILE A 122 3.51 2.89 2.67
C ILE A 122 4.96 2.94 3.17
N THR A 123 5.20 3.66 4.26
CA THR A 123 6.54 3.83 4.82
C THR A 123 7.02 2.58 5.53
N ALA A 124 6.18 1.98 6.39
CA ALA A 124 6.55 0.79 7.16
C ALA A 124 6.84 -0.43 6.28
N HIS A 125 6.16 -0.57 5.16
CA HIS A 125 6.34 -1.69 4.23
C HIS A 125 7.23 -1.36 3.03
N TRP A 126 7.86 -0.17 3.02
CA TRP A 126 8.84 0.22 2.01
C TRP A 126 8.33 0.09 0.58
N PHE A 127 7.09 0.48 0.31
CA PHE A 127 6.55 0.51 -1.05
C PHE A 127 7.33 1.47 -1.95
N ASP A 128 7.52 1.07 -3.22
CA ASP A 128 8.25 1.87 -4.21
C ASP A 128 7.41 3.02 -4.76
N ALA A 129 6.10 2.79 -4.87
CA ALA A 129 5.13 3.79 -5.31
C ALA A 129 3.75 3.48 -4.74
N VAL A 130 2.84 4.43 -4.83
CA VAL A 130 1.44 4.29 -4.43
C VAL A 130 0.51 4.86 -5.50
N SER A 131 -0.59 4.14 -5.73
CA SER A 131 -1.75 4.60 -6.48
C SER A 131 -2.94 4.72 -5.54
N TYR A 132 -3.69 5.79 -5.64
CA TYR A 132 -4.91 6.01 -4.87
C TYR A 132 -6.13 5.80 -5.77
N THR A 133 -7.14 5.04 -5.30
CA THR A 133 -8.37 4.85 -6.06
C THR A 133 -9.29 6.07 -6.01
N HIS A 134 -9.28 6.77 -4.88
CA HIS A 134 -10.02 8.01 -4.68
C HIS A 134 -9.36 8.84 -3.59
N LEU A 135 -8.89 10.03 -3.96
CA LEU A 135 -8.55 11.09 -3.03
C LEU A 135 -9.61 12.16 -3.16
N THR A 136 -10.40 12.36 -2.12
CA THR A 136 -11.18 13.59 -1.99
C THR A 136 -10.21 14.74 -1.75
N LEU A 137 -9.69 15.30 -2.84
CA LEU A 137 -9.07 16.62 -2.75
C LEU A 137 -10.18 17.60 -2.38
N PRO A 138 -9.94 18.55 -1.45
CA PRO A 138 -10.90 19.61 -1.22
C PRO A 138 -11.07 20.38 -2.52
N THR A 139 -12.21 20.25 -3.14
CA THR A 139 -12.63 21.19 -4.17
C THR A 139 -13.04 22.47 -3.44
N ASN A 140 -12.20 23.49 -3.55
CA ASN A 140 -12.59 24.86 -3.18
C ASN A 140 -13.67 25.35 -4.12
#